data_022d673ca69b0acc64fb05a3fbee233f
#
_entry.id   022d673ca69b0acc64fb05a3fbee233f
#
_cell.length_a   1.000
_cell.length_b   1.000
_cell.length_c   1.000
_cell.angle_alpha   90.00
_cell.angle_beta   90.00
_cell.angle_gamma   90.00
#
_symmetry.space_group_name_H-M   'P 1'
#
loop_
_entity.id
_entity.type
_entity.pdbx_description
1 polymer ?
#
loop_
_entity_poly.entity_id
_entity_poly.type
_entity_poly.pdbx_seq_one_letter_code
_entity_poly.pdbx_strand_id
1 'polypeptide(L)'
;LTPDVATLLARNPGVDVQISLDGATADVNDAVRGSGSFSTAVTAMERLAAAGFTGFKLSVVVTRHNVSQLDAFAAIAARYSAQLRLTRLRPSGRGADVWDELHPTADQQRRLYDWLVARGESVLTGDSFFHLAGYGDPLPGLNLCGAGRVVCLVDPVGDVYACPFAIHDEFLAGNVRSPGGFAAVWKDSDRFAALRAPDTGGACRSCGLYDACRGGCMAAKFFTGLPLDGPDPECVLGHGEATLTSRDAGGRAEVPAPSQDHSRRSRADHTALGAGPGRTPTRTVERVPVALVPRRPDRACDESPLTGLRTAHGPR
;
A
#
# COMPACT_ATOMS: atom_id res chain seq x y z
N LEU A 1 11.26 -20.57 4.81
CA LEU A 1 10.10 -21.46 4.91
C LEU A 1 10.57 -22.91 4.87
N THR A 2 10.26 -23.74 5.90
CA THR A 2 10.55 -25.20 5.90
C THR A 2 9.36 -25.98 5.35
N PRO A 3 9.54 -27.26 4.91
CA PRO A 3 8.41 -28.10 4.46
C PRO A 3 7.32 -28.28 5.52
N ASP A 4 7.68 -28.44 6.79
CA ASP A 4 6.73 -28.59 7.89
C ASP A 4 5.87 -27.33 8.09
N VAL A 5 6.49 -26.15 7.98
CA VAL A 5 5.76 -24.88 8.06
C VAL A 5 4.85 -24.70 6.85
N ALA A 6 5.28 -25.08 5.63
CA ALA A 6 4.42 -25.05 4.45
C ALA A 6 3.20 -25.96 4.62
N THR A 7 3.39 -27.16 5.17
CA THR A 7 2.31 -28.11 5.48
C THR A 7 1.35 -27.54 6.54
N LEU A 8 1.89 -26.89 7.58
CA LEU A 8 1.08 -26.24 8.62
C LEU A 8 0.23 -25.11 8.01
N LEU A 9 0.80 -24.28 7.15
CA LEU A 9 0.07 -23.21 6.45
C LEU A 9 -1.04 -23.79 5.57
N ALA A 10 -0.76 -24.85 4.81
CA ALA A 10 -1.75 -25.50 3.94
C ALA A 10 -2.96 -26.06 4.69
N ARG A 11 -2.78 -26.47 5.95
CA ARG A 11 -3.87 -26.95 6.82
C ARG A 11 -4.71 -25.84 7.45
N ASN A 12 -4.31 -24.57 7.29
CA ASN A 12 -4.98 -23.43 7.92
C ASN A 12 -5.57 -22.49 6.84
N PRO A 13 -6.81 -22.72 6.38
CA PRO A 13 -7.42 -21.96 5.28
C PRO A 13 -7.66 -20.48 5.60
N GLY A 14 -7.56 -20.09 6.88
CA GLY A 14 -7.67 -18.69 7.30
C GLY A 14 -6.36 -17.87 7.18
N VAL A 15 -5.25 -18.51 6.77
CA VAL A 15 -3.95 -17.86 6.63
C VAL A 15 -3.76 -17.38 5.19
N ASP A 16 -3.45 -16.10 5.03
CA ASP A 16 -3.04 -15.51 3.75
C ASP A 16 -1.51 -15.38 3.69
N VAL A 17 -0.90 -15.85 2.61
CA VAL A 17 0.56 -15.85 2.43
C VAL A 17 0.93 -14.97 1.26
N GLN A 18 1.96 -14.15 1.44
CA GLN A 18 2.53 -13.34 0.38
C GLN A 18 4.03 -13.60 0.28
N ILE A 19 4.49 -13.90 -0.93
CA ILE A 19 5.91 -14.01 -1.29
C ILE A 19 6.27 -12.76 -2.10
N SER A 20 7.33 -12.10 -1.70
CA SER A 20 7.82 -10.93 -2.41
C SER A 20 8.95 -11.30 -3.37
N LEU A 21 8.86 -10.81 -4.62
CA LEU A 21 9.84 -11.06 -5.67
C LEU A 21 9.91 -9.81 -6.58
N ASP A 22 11.04 -9.10 -6.60
CA ASP A 22 11.19 -7.85 -7.36
C ASP A 22 12.02 -8.01 -8.64
N GLY A 23 12.31 -9.26 -9.04
CA GLY A 23 12.92 -9.64 -10.31
C GLY A 23 12.44 -11.01 -10.72
N ALA A 24 12.08 -11.20 -12.00
CA ALA A 24 11.76 -12.51 -12.54
C ALA A 24 12.99 -13.38 -12.82
N THR A 25 14.19 -12.81 -12.64
CA THR A 25 15.49 -13.48 -12.68
C THR A 25 16.29 -13.18 -11.43
N ALA A 26 17.26 -14.04 -11.10
CA ALA A 26 18.11 -13.86 -9.93
C ALA A 26 18.86 -12.51 -9.97
N ASP A 27 19.43 -12.16 -11.11
CA ASP A 27 20.22 -10.92 -11.26
C ASP A 27 19.39 -9.69 -10.92
N VAL A 28 18.16 -9.58 -11.44
CA VAL A 28 17.29 -8.42 -11.19
C VAL A 28 16.75 -8.42 -9.76
N ASN A 29 16.35 -9.59 -9.25
CA ASN A 29 15.81 -9.68 -7.90
C ASN A 29 16.86 -9.43 -6.83
N ASP A 30 18.02 -10.07 -6.97
CA ASP A 30 19.07 -10.02 -5.95
C ASP A 30 19.78 -8.65 -5.92
N ALA A 31 19.78 -7.92 -7.02
CA ALA A 31 20.24 -6.53 -7.05
C ALA A 31 19.42 -5.63 -6.10
N VAL A 32 18.14 -5.89 -5.94
CA VAL A 32 17.24 -5.08 -5.06
C VAL A 32 17.13 -5.68 -3.66
N ARG A 33 17.02 -7.02 -3.55
CA ARG A 33 16.68 -7.72 -2.30
C ARG A 33 17.86 -8.40 -1.61
N GLY A 34 19.03 -8.37 -2.23
CA GLY A 34 20.25 -9.03 -1.74
C GLY A 34 20.46 -10.43 -2.32
N SER A 35 21.74 -10.81 -2.39
CA SER A 35 22.19 -12.07 -2.99
C SER A 35 21.46 -13.29 -2.40
N GLY A 36 21.01 -14.19 -3.27
CA GLY A 36 20.32 -15.44 -2.91
C GLY A 36 18.85 -15.28 -2.54
N SER A 37 18.33 -14.06 -2.55
CA SER A 37 16.91 -13.79 -2.22
C SER A 37 15.95 -14.38 -3.25
N PHE A 38 16.34 -14.40 -4.54
CA PHE A 38 15.58 -15.04 -5.61
C PHE A 38 15.39 -16.54 -5.34
N SER A 39 16.48 -17.26 -5.11
CA SER A 39 16.43 -18.71 -4.85
C SER A 39 15.63 -19.02 -3.58
N THR A 40 15.75 -18.19 -2.57
CA THR A 40 14.97 -18.30 -1.32
C THR A 40 13.47 -18.16 -1.57
N ALA A 41 13.05 -17.17 -2.38
CA ALA A 41 11.65 -16.95 -2.74
C ALA A 41 11.10 -18.09 -3.59
N VAL A 42 11.85 -18.54 -4.61
CA VAL A 42 11.47 -19.67 -5.46
C VAL A 42 11.31 -20.95 -4.64
N THR A 43 12.27 -21.28 -3.77
CA THR A 43 12.18 -22.44 -2.87
C THR A 43 10.96 -22.34 -1.94
N ALA A 44 10.60 -21.13 -1.48
CA ALA A 44 9.41 -20.96 -0.66
C ALA A 44 8.12 -21.24 -1.46
N MET A 45 8.03 -20.76 -2.71
CA MET A 45 6.90 -21.05 -3.60
C MET A 45 6.79 -22.55 -3.92
N GLU A 46 7.92 -23.22 -4.20
CA GLU A 46 7.97 -24.66 -4.44
C GLU A 46 7.45 -25.47 -3.24
N ARG A 47 7.84 -25.08 -2.02
CA ARG A 47 7.39 -25.75 -0.79
C ARG A 47 5.91 -25.52 -0.51
N LEU A 48 5.39 -24.32 -0.76
CA LEU A 48 3.95 -24.05 -0.65
C LEU A 48 3.16 -24.88 -1.65
N ALA A 49 3.58 -24.90 -2.92
CA ALA A 49 2.93 -25.67 -3.97
C ALA A 49 2.97 -27.19 -3.65
N ALA A 50 4.12 -27.72 -3.22
CA ALA A 50 4.28 -29.13 -2.82
C ALA A 50 3.39 -29.50 -1.62
N ALA A 51 3.11 -28.57 -0.73
CA ALA A 51 2.19 -28.74 0.40
C ALA A 51 0.71 -28.57 0.02
N GLY A 52 0.40 -28.26 -1.25
CA GLY A 52 -0.97 -28.01 -1.73
C GLY A 52 -1.53 -26.64 -1.33
N PHE A 53 -0.68 -25.70 -0.87
CA PHE A 53 -1.11 -24.34 -0.60
C PHE A 53 -1.18 -23.55 -1.90
N THR A 54 -2.41 -23.25 -2.35
CA THR A 54 -2.68 -22.49 -3.57
C THR A 54 -3.21 -21.09 -3.25
N GLY A 55 -3.16 -20.19 -4.24
CA GLY A 55 -3.74 -18.85 -4.10
C GLY A 55 -2.94 -17.90 -3.20
N PHE A 56 -1.70 -18.23 -2.84
CA PHE A 56 -0.82 -17.25 -2.18
C PHE A 56 -0.49 -16.10 -3.15
N LYS A 57 -0.11 -14.95 -2.61
CA LYS A 57 0.21 -13.79 -3.44
C LYS A 57 1.69 -13.75 -3.78
N LEU A 58 2.00 -13.60 -5.08
CA LEU A 58 3.31 -13.17 -5.56
C LEU A 58 3.30 -11.65 -5.66
N SER A 59 3.97 -10.97 -4.75
CA SER A 59 3.98 -9.50 -4.68
C SER A 59 5.25 -8.94 -5.27
N VAL A 60 5.09 -8.01 -6.22
CA VAL A 60 6.17 -7.36 -6.96
C VAL A 60 6.06 -5.86 -6.74
N VAL A 61 7.14 -5.22 -6.30
CA VAL A 61 7.28 -3.77 -6.38
C VAL A 61 7.78 -3.43 -7.78
N VAL A 62 6.96 -2.72 -8.55
CA VAL A 62 7.31 -2.33 -9.92
C VAL A 62 8.37 -1.24 -9.90
N THR A 63 9.46 -1.47 -10.62
CA THR A 63 10.60 -0.57 -10.73
C THR A 63 10.99 -0.38 -12.19
N ARG A 64 11.87 0.59 -12.46
CA ARG A 64 12.46 0.82 -13.78
C ARG A 64 13.14 -0.42 -14.37
N HIS A 65 13.70 -1.28 -13.51
CA HIS A 65 14.49 -2.44 -13.93
C HIS A 65 13.65 -3.70 -14.16
N ASN A 66 12.45 -3.79 -13.57
CA ASN A 66 11.64 -5.01 -13.67
C ASN A 66 10.33 -4.85 -14.45
N VAL A 67 9.94 -3.63 -14.81
CA VAL A 67 8.69 -3.37 -15.57
C VAL A 67 8.68 -4.08 -16.95
N SER A 68 9.83 -4.41 -17.51
CA SER A 68 9.92 -5.23 -18.73
C SER A 68 9.70 -6.73 -18.48
N GLN A 69 9.63 -7.18 -17.23
CA GLN A 69 9.49 -8.57 -16.84
C GLN A 69 8.06 -8.97 -16.42
N LEU A 70 7.06 -8.13 -16.68
CA LEU A 70 5.67 -8.34 -16.22
C LEU A 70 5.10 -9.69 -16.69
N ASP A 71 5.33 -10.10 -17.93
CA ASP A 71 4.89 -11.39 -18.45
C ASP A 71 5.61 -12.57 -17.77
N ALA A 72 6.89 -12.40 -17.45
CA ALA A 72 7.64 -13.42 -16.73
C ALA A 72 7.12 -13.57 -15.27
N PHE A 73 6.76 -12.48 -14.60
CA PHE A 73 6.10 -12.56 -13.28
C PHE A 73 4.75 -13.25 -13.37
N ALA A 74 3.95 -12.97 -14.40
CA ALA A 74 2.68 -13.65 -14.62
C ALA A 74 2.88 -15.15 -14.86
N ALA A 75 3.92 -15.53 -15.61
CA ALA A 75 4.26 -16.95 -15.84
C ALA A 75 4.72 -17.64 -14.53
N ILE A 76 5.53 -16.97 -13.70
CA ILE A 76 5.91 -17.50 -12.38
C ILE A 76 4.68 -17.68 -11.50
N ALA A 77 3.80 -16.68 -11.42
CA ALA A 77 2.58 -16.78 -10.63
C ALA A 77 1.70 -17.95 -11.09
N ALA A 78 1.50 -18.09 -12.39
CA ALA A 78 0.72 -19.20 -12.97
C ALA A 78 1.35 -20.57 -12.65
N ARG A 79 2.69 -20.71 -12.76
CA ARG A 79 3.41 -21.95 -12.45
C ARG A 79 3.13 -22.47 -11.04
N TYR A 80 2.99 -21.57 -10.07
CA TYR A 80 2.80 -21.94 -8.67
C TYR A 80 1.35 -21.75 -8.19
N SER A 81 0.40 -21.53 -9.10
CA SER A 81 -1.00 -21.22 -8.76
C SER A 81 -1.12 -20.05 -7.76
N ALA A 82 -0.22 -19.07 -7.88
CA ALA A 82 -0.20 -17.87 -7.08
C ALA A 82 -0.99 -16.73 -7.76
N GLN A 83 -1.51 -15.81 -6.99
CA GLN A 83 -2.12 -14.59 -7.49
C GLN A 83 -1.04 -13.49 -7.61
N LEU A 84 -0.83 -12.98 -8.82
CA LEU A 84 0.11 -11.87 -9.03
C LEU A 84 -0.45 -10.58 -8.43
N ARG A 85 0.37 -9.90 -7.64
CA ARG A 85 0.08 -8.59 -7.07
C ARG A 85 1.18 -7.60 -7.43
N LEU A 86 0.85 -6.54 -8.12
CA LEU A 86 1.77 -5.45 -8.40
C LEU A 86 1.57 -4.31 -7.40
N THR A 87 2.67 -3.74 -6.94
CA THR A 87 2.70 -2.60 -6.03
C THR A 87 3.64 -1.54 -6.59
N ARG A 88 3.34 -0.28 -6.29
CA ARG A 88 4.17 0.85 -6.68
C ARG A 88 5.38 1.00 -5.75
N LEU A 89 6.54 1.31 -6.29
CA LEU A 89 7.65 1.83 -5.50
C LEU A 89 7.22 3.15 -4.85
N ARG A 90 7.47 3.31 -3.56
CA ARG A 90 7.13 4.54 -2.83
C ARG A 90 8.38 5.25 -2.37
N PRO A 91 8.42 6.59 -2.45
CA PRO A 91 9.52 7.40 -1.95
C PRO A 91 9.46 7.55 -0.41
N SER A 92 9.25 6.44 0.31
CA SER A 92 9.16 6.43 1.77
C SER A 92 9.93 5.27 2.37
N GLY A 93 10.43 5.42 3.60
CA GLY A 93 11.32 4.45 4.22
C GLY A 93 12.55 4.20 3.34
N ARG A 94 12.98 2.95 3.20
CA ARG A 94 14.12 2.59 2.33
C ARG A 94 13.89 2.90 0.84
N GLY A 95 12.64 3.06 0.43
CA GLY A 95 12.32 3.45 -0.94
C GLY A 95 12.71 4.89 -1.27
N ALA A 96 12.83 5.77 -0.27
CA ALA A 96 13.28 7.14 -0.46
C ALA A 96 14.73 7.20 -0.97
N ASP A 97 15.60 6.31 -0.48
CA ASP A 97 17.02 6.29 -0.81
C ASP A 97 17.28 5.88 -2.28
N VAL A 98 16.34 5.17 -2.88
CA VAL A 98 16.47 4.58 -4.23
C VAL A 98 15.41 5.08 -5.21
N TRP A 99 14.57 6.02 -4.79
CA TRP A 99 13.45 6.50 -5.60
C TRP A 99 13.89 7.04 -6.96
N ASP A 100 14.86 7.95 -6.98
CA ASP A 100 15.31 8.62 -8.20
C ASP A 100 15.90 7.64 -9.22
N GLU A 101 16.51 6.56 -8.73
CA GLU A 101 17.11 5.52 -9.58
C GLU A 101 16.09 4.48 -10.05
N LEU A 102 15.16 4.07 -9.17
CA LEU A 102 14.34 2.88 -9.40
C LEU A 102 12.90 3.16 -9.83
N HIS A 103 12.36 4.38 -9.68
CA HIS A 103 10.98 4.62 -10.11
C HIS A 103 10.84 4.51 -11.64
N PRO A 104 9.75 3.95 -12.15
CA PRO A 104 9.53 3.80 -13.58
C PRO A 104 9.43 5.13 -14.32
N THR A 105 9.92 5.21 -15.54
CA THR A 105 9.75 6.37 -16.42
C THR A 105 8.30 6.52 -16.89
N ALA A 106 7.91 7.69 -17.40
CA ALA A 106 6.55 7.92 -17.92
C ALA A 106 6.16 6.89 -19.01
N ASP A 107 7.07 6.54 -19.92
CA ASP A 107 6.82 5.50 -20.93
C ASP A 107 6.63 4.11 -20.31
N GLN A 108 7.38 3.79 -19.25
CA GLN A 108 7.24 2.54 -18.53
C GLN A 108 5.93 2.49 -17.74
N GLN A 109 5.49 3.61 -17.17
CA GLN A 109 4.19 3.74 -16.52
C GLN A 109 3.03 3.51 -17.51
N ARG A 110 3.13 4.04 -18.72
CA ARG A 110 2.14 3.79 -19.78
C ARG A 110 2.08 2.31 -20.17
N ARG A 111 3.24 1.67 -20.41
CA ARG A 111 3.30 0.23 -20.71
C ARG A 111 2.72 -0.62 -19.58
N LEU A 112 2.99 -0.25 -18.32
CA LEU A 112 2.39 -0.90 -17.16
C LEU A 112 0.86 -0.77 -17.19
N TYR A 113 0.33 0.42 -17.48
CA TYR A 113 -1.11 0.64 -17.61
C TYR A 113 -1.71 -0.23 -18.70
N ASP A 114 -1.16 -0.19 -19.91
CA ASP A 114 -1.64 -0.98 -21.05
C ASP A 114 -1.62 -2.49 -20.74
N TRP A 115 -0.56 -2.95 -20.09
CA TRP A 115 -0.43 -4.33 -19.66
C TRP A 115 -1.48 -4.72 -18.60
N LEU A 116 -1.74 -3.86 -17.63
CA LEU A 116 -2.78 -4.08 -16.61
C LEU A 116 -4.19 -4.13 -17.23
N VAL A 117 -4.50 -3.21 -18.15
CA VAL A 117 -5.77 -3.22 -18.90
C VAL A 117 -5.95 -4.55 -19.65
N ALA A 118 -4.91 -5.02 -20.33
CA ALA A 118 -4.96 -6.29 -21.07
C ALA A 118 -5.14 -7.53 -20.17
N ARG A 119 -4.71 -7.47 -18.91
CA ARG A 119 -4.81 -8.58 -17.92
C ARG A 119 -6.10 -8.53 -17.11
N GLY A 120 -6.76 -7.39 -17.03
CA GLY A 120 -8.01 -7.22 -16.28
C GLY A 120 -7.86 -7.59 -14.80
N GLU A 121 -8.86 -8.24 -14.23
CA GLU A 121 -8.90 -8.61 -12.80
C GLU A 121 -7.95 -9.73 -12.39
N SER A 122 -7.22 -10.33 -13.34
CA SER A 122 -6.27 -11.43 -13.04
C SER A 122 -5.05 -10.97 -12.23
N VAL A 123 -4.80 -9.65 -12.16
CA VAL A 123 -3.69 -9.05 -11.44
C VAL A 123 -4.22 -8.11 -10.36
N LEU A 124 -3.76 -8.31 -9.13
CA LEU A 124 -4.09 -7.40 -8.04
C LEU A 124 -3.22 -6.14 -8.12
N THR A 125 -3.86 -4.98 -8.10
CA THR A 125 -3.19 -3.68 -8.16
C THR A 125 -3.50 -2.80 -6.95
N GLY A 126 -4.07 -3.31 -5.90
CA GLY A 126 -4.65 -2.60 -4.76
C GLY A 126 -3.71 -1.65 -4.00
N ASP A 127 -2.79 -0.95 -4.68
CA ASP A 127 -1.77 -0.16 -4.02
C ASP A 127 -1.25 1.00 -4.86
N SER A 128 -1.51 2.19 -4.42
CA SER A 128 -1.00 3.53 -4.79
C SER A 128 -0.72 3.85 -6.29
N PHE A 129 -1.21 3.07 -7.23
CA PHE A 129 -1.16 3.37 -8.68
C PHE A 129 -2.27 4.33 -9.14
N PHE A 130 -2.81 5.14 -8.26
CA PHE A 130 -3.93 6.06 -8.53
C PHE A 130 -3.68 6.99 -9.72
N HIS A 131 -2.43 7.37 -9.95
CA HIS A 131 -2.03 8.21 -11.07
C HIS A 131 -2.21 7.53 -12.43
N LEU A 132 -2.17 6.20 -12.51
CA LEU A 132 -2.36 5.46 -13.76
C LEU A 132 -3.77 5.61 -14.33
N ALA A 133 -4.78 5.86 -13.49
CA ALA A 133 -6.14 6.14 -13.95
C ALA A 133 -6.23 7.36 -14.87
N GLY A 134 -5.23 8.22 -14.88
CA GLY A 134 -5.13 9.34 -15.83
C GLY A 134 -4.77 8.93 -17.27
N TYR A 135 -4.33 7.71 -17.54
CA TYR A 135 -4.04 7.24 -18.91
C TYR A 135 -5.28 6.81 -19.69
N GLY A 136 -6.37 6.46 -19.02
CA GLY A 136 -7.60 5.96 -19.64
C GLY A 136 -8.65 5.62 -18.60
N ASP A 137 -9.41 4.57 -18.82
CA ASP A 137 -10.42 4.12 -17.88
C ASP A 137 -9.79 3.74 -16.53
N PRO A 138 -10.46 4.07 -15.40
CA PRO A 138 -9.99 3.68 -14.09
C PRO A 138 -9.85 2.16 -13.98
N LEU A 139 -8.69 1.69 -13.52
CA LEU A 139 -8.48 0.28 -13.23
C LEU A 139 -9.21 -0.10 -11.93
N PRO A 140 -9.78 -1.31 -11.84
CA PRO A 140 -10.45 -1.78 -10.63
C PRO A 140 -9.58 -1.60 -9.39
N GLY A 141 -10.12 -0.97 -8.35
CA GLY A 141 -9.42 -0.72 -7.08
C GLY A 141 -8.40 0.41 -7.06
N LEU A 142 -8.16 1.13 -8.17
CA LEU A 142 -7.12 2.16 -8.27
C LEU A 142 -7.62 3.61 -8.30
N ASN A 143 -8.88 3.83 -8.23
CA ASN A 143 -9.51 5.12 -8.52
C ASN A 143 -9.37 6.18 -7.43
N LEU A 144 -8.95 5.84 -6.21
CA LEU A 144 -8.84 6.82 -5.12
C LEU A 144 -7.88 6.39 -4.01
N CYS A 145 -7.06 7.32 -3.54
CA CYS A 145 -6.24 7.10 -2.35
C CYS A 145 -7.12 6.82 -1.12
N GLY A 146 -6.88 5.66 -0.47
CA GLY A 146 -7.66 5.20 0.69
C GLY A 146 -7.28 5.84 2.03
N ALA A 147 -6.22 6.66 2.08
CA ALA A 147 -5.70 7.26 3.30
C ALA A 147 -6.76 8.08 4.05
N GLY A 148 -7.01 7.75 5.31
CA GLY A 148 -8.02 8.39 6.14
C GLY A 148 -9.47 8.19 5.66
N ARG A 149 -9.70 7.42 4.58
CA ARG A 149 -11.02 7.13 3.99
C ARG A 149 -11.47 5.69 4.25
N VAL A 150 -10.60 4.74 3.92
CA VAL A 150 -10.84 3.29 4.06
C VAL A 150 -9.65 2.58 4.71
N VAL A 151 -8.53 3.27 4.89
CA VAL A 151 -7.32 2.73 5.51
C VAL A 151 -6.71 3.76 6.45
N CYS A 152 -6.14 3.28 7.55
CA CYS A 152 -5.27 3.99 8.47
C CYS A 152 -4.24 2.99 9.03
N LEU A 153 -3.27 3.49 9.78
CA LEU A 153 -2.37 2.70 10.60
C LEU A 153 -2.60 3.07 12.06
N VAL A 154 -2.61 2.08 12.93
CA VAL A 154 -2.48 2.27 14.38
C VAL A 154 -1.15 1.66 14.78
N ASP A 155 -0.29 2.44 15.40
CA ASP A 155 1.02 1.99 15.84
C ASP A 155 0.96 1.31 17.24
N PRO A 156 2.08 0.72 17.72
CA PRO A 156 2.11 0.04 19.01
C PRO A 156 1.82 0.94 20.23
N VAL A 157 2.02 2.26 20.12
CA VAL A 157 1.72 3.23 21.19
C VAL A 157 0.32 3.81 21.08
N GLY A 158 -0.44 3.41 20.05
CA GLY A 158 -1.83 3.79 19.84
C GLY A 158 -2.02 5.03 18.98
N ASP A 159 -0.97 5.58 18.40
CA ASP A 159 -1.06 6.69 17.46
C ASP A 159 -1.68 6.23 16.13
N VAL A 160 -2.58 7.04 15.59
CA VAL A 160 -3.32 6.75 14.37
C VAL A 160 -2.82 7.62 13.24
N TYR A 161 -2.27 7.00 12.20
CA TYR A 161 -1.79 7.68 11.00
C TYR A 161 -2.71 7.42 9.83
N ALA A 162 -2.79 8.37 8.92
CA ALA A 162 -3.68 8.30 7.77
C ALA A 162 -3.40 7.12 6.82
N CYS A 163 -2.15 6.66 6.76
CA CYS A 163 -1.73 5.59 5.85
C CYS A 163 -0.52 4.84 6.43
N PRO A 164 -0.40 3.52 6.25
CA PRO A 164 0.77 2.75 6.71
C PRO A 164 2.10 3.17 6.04
N PHE A 165 2.04 3.91 4.94
CA PHE A 165 3.22 4.44 4.24
C PHE A 165 3.50 5.91 4.54
N ALA A 166 2.74 6.52 5.44
CA ALA A 166 2.84 7.91 5.82
C ALA A 166 2.90 8.03 7.36
N ILE A 167 3.90 7.35 7.95
CA ILE A 167 4.18 7.43 9.39
C ILE A 167 5.05 8.68 9.60
N HIS A 168 4.38 9.81 9.81
CA HIS A 168 4.99 11.12 10.02
C HIS A 168 3.98 12.00 10.76
N ASP A 169 4.44 12.95 11.55
CA ASP A 169 3.59 13.85 12.36
C ASP A 169 2.56 14.60 11.51
N GLU A 170 2.92 14.91 10.25
CA GLU A 170 1.99 15.51 9.27
C GLU A 170 0.74 14.66 9.03
N PHE A 171 0.81 13.36 9.23
CA PHE A 171 -0.29 12.41 9.00
C PHE A 171 -0.86 11.80 10.27
N LEU A 172 -0.42 12.28 11.42
CA LEU A 172 -0.96 11.88 12.72
C LEU A 172 -2.38 12.44 12.89
N ALA A 173 -3.34 11.55 13.09
CA ALA A 173 -4.76 11.89 13.22
C ALA A 173 -5.23 11.92 14.68
N GLY A 174 -4.51 11.31 15.59
CA GLY A 174 -4.83 11.21 17.01
C GLY A 174 -4.33 9.90 17.62
N ASN A 175 -4.79 9.57 18.83
CA ASN A 175 -4.40 8.35 19.54
C ASN A 175 -5.62 7.59 20.03
N VAL A 176 -5.63 6.26 19.86
CA VAL A 176 -6.78 5.40 20.27
C VAL A 176 -7.03 5.37 21.77
N ARG A 177 -6.07 5.81 22.58
CA ARG A 177 -6.21 5.92 24.06
C ARG A 177 -6.84 7.23 24.51
N SER A 178 -7.01 8.18 23.60
CA SER A 178 -7.70 9.45 23.88
C SER A 178 -9.20 9.22 24.12
N PRO A 179 -9.91 10.14 24.81
CA PRO A 179 -11.35 10.04 24.99
C PRO A 179 -12.11 9.81 23.68
N GLY A 180 -13.04 8.86 23.66
CA GLY A 180 -13.76 8.45 22.45
C GLY A 180 -13.05 7.40 21.59
N GLY A 181 -11.78 7.12 21.86
CA GLY A 181 -10.99 6.06 21.23
C GLY A 181 -10.85 6.18 19.72
N PHE A 182 -10.67 5.06 19.05
CA PHE A 182 -10.53 5.03 17.59
C PHE A 182 -11.73 5.67 16.85
N ALA A 183 -12.95 5.50 17.38
CA ALA A 183 -14.15 6.03 16.73
C ALA A 183 -14.13 7.57 16.67
N ALA A 184 -13.68 8.24 17.74
CA ALA A 184 -13.51 9.69 17.73
C ALA A 184 -12.41 10.11 16.75
N VAL A 185 -11.26 9.48 16.80
CA VAL A 185 -10.17 9.77 15.84
C VAL A 185 -10.66 9.63 14.41
N TRP A 186 -11.38 8.53 14.10
CA TRP A 186 -11.86 8.28 12.73
C TRP A 186 -12.87 9.31 12.24
N LYS A 187 -13.77 9.76 13.11
CA LYS A 187 -14.85 10.70 12.76
C LYS A 187 -14.39 12.15 12.80
N ASP A 188 -13.70 12.53 13.85
CA ASP A 188 -13.58 13.92 14.27
C ASP A 188 -12.18 14.50 14.02
N SER A 189 -11.22 13.69 13.54
CA SER A 189 -9.89 14.19 13.21
C SER A 189 -9.91 15.17 12.04
N ASP A 190 -9.42 16.39 12.27
CA ASP A 190 -9.24 17.41 11.23
C ASP A 190 -8.33 16.90 10.10
N ARG A 191 -7.32 16.08 10.43
CA ARG A 191 -6.44 15.45 9.46
C ARG A 191 -7.19 14.52 8.53
N PHE A 192 -8.06 13.68 9.06
CA PHE A 192 -8.89 12.80 8.22
C PHE A 192 -9.95 13.58 7.45
N ALA A 193 -10.51 14.63 8.02
CA ALA A 193 -11.44 15.51 7.32
C ALA A 193 -10.79 16.17 6.11
N ALA A 194 -9.59 16.73 6.27
CA ALA A 194 -8.81 17.34 5.18
C ALA A 194 -8.48 16.32 4.07
N LEU A 195 -8.13 15.07 4.42
CA LEU A 195 -7.85 14.03 3.42
C LEU A 195 -9.12 13.55 2.69
N ARG A 196 -10.28 13.60 3.34
CA ARG A 196 -11.56 13.22 2.72
C ARG A 196 -12.10 14.27 1.76
N ALA A 197 -11.81 15.53 2.02
CA ALA A 197 -12.20 16.67 1.20
C ALA A 197 -10.98 17.56 0.94
N PRO A 198 -9.99 17.09 0.14
CA PRO A 198 -8.78 17.85 -0.09
C PRO A 198 -9.09 19.08 -0.94
N ASP A 199 -8.55 20.22 -0.53
CA ASP A 199 -8.41 21.35 -1.42
C ASP A 199 -7.49 20.94 -2.58
N THR A 200 -7.81 21.43 -3.76
CA THR A 200 -7.06 21.16 -4.97
C THR A 200 -6.36 22.43 -5.43
N GLY A 201 -5.04 22.38 -5.46
CA GLY A 201 -4.19 23.50 -5.86
C GLY A 201 -3.47 23.25 -7.17
N GLY A 202 -2.73 24.28 -7.60
CA GLY A 202 -1.81 24.19 -8.73
C GLY A 202 -2.41 23.60 -10.00
N ALA A 203 -1.65 22.76 -10.68
CA ALA A 203 -2.06 22.11 -11.93
C ALA A 203 -3.26 21.17 -11.78
N CYS A 204 -3.51 20.63 -10.60
CA CYS A 204 -4.64 19.72 -10.36
C CYS A 204 -5.99 20.44 -10.36
N ARG A 205 -6.05 21.75 -10.03
CA ARG A 205 -7.30 22.52 -9.95
C ARG A 205 -8.09 22.57 -11.25
N SER A 206 -7.39 22.68 -12.37
CA SER A 206 -7.99 22.78 -13.72
C SER A 206 -7.74 21.51 -14.55
N CYS A 207 -7.26 20.44 -13.95
CA CYS A 207 -6.94 19.22 -14.67
C CYS A 207 -8.20 18.43 -15.01
N GLY A 208 -8.42 18.15 -16.30
CA GLY A 208 -9.55 17.34 -16.77
C GLY A 208 -9.51 15.88 -16.33
N LEU A 209 -8.36 15.38 -15.82
CA LEU A 209 -8.20 14.03 -15.32
C LEU A 209 -8.31 13.94 -13.79
N TYR A 210 -8.57 15.06 -13.10
CA TYR A 210 -8.58 15.09 -11.63
C TYR A 210 -9.59 14.11 -11.04
N ASP A 211 -10.76 13.98 -11.65
CA ASP A 211 -11.81 13.06 -11.15
C ASP A 211 -11.37 11.59 -11.19
N ALA A 212 -10.51 11.22 -12.11
CA ALA A 212 -9.99 9.87 -12.21
C ALA A 212 -8.87 9.58 -11.18
N CYS A 213 -7.88 10.48 -11.06
CA CYS A 213 -6.69 10.22 -10.24
C CYS A 213 -6.69 10.90 -8.85
N ARG A 214 -7.54 11.93 -8.65
CA ARG A 214 -7.64 12.73 -7.41
C ARG A 214 -6.30 13.25 -6.89
N GLY A 215 -5.37 13.59 -7.79
CA GLY A 215 -4.03 14.05 -7.46
C GLY A 215 -3.08 12.94 -6.99
N GLY A 216 -3.45 11.68 -7.13
CA GLY A 216 -2.57 10.54 -6.87
C GLY A 216 -2.35 10.21 -5.38
N CYS A 217 -1.15 9.73 -5.05
CA CYS A 217 -0.79 9.25 -3.72
C CYS A 217 -0.25 10.37 -2.83
N MET A 218 -0.94 10.66 -1.72
CA MET A 218 -0.52 11.70 -0.80
C MET A 218 0.84 11.43 -0.14
N ALA A 219 1.16 10.17 0.18
CA ALA A 219 2.45 9.81 0.73
C ALA A 219 3.57 10.04 -0.29
N ALA A 220 3.34 9.68 -1.58
CA ALA A 220 4.32 9.93 -2.62
C ALA A 220 4.59 11.43 -2.79
N LYS A 221 3.55 12.27 -2.79
CA LYS A 221 3.71 13.73 -2.84
C LYS A 221 4.55 14.25 -1.68
N PHE A 222 4.19 13.90 -0.45
CA PHE A 222 4.86 14.37 0.74
C PHE A 222 6.34 14.02 0.76
N PHE A 223 6.67 12.74 0.57
CA PHE A 223 8.06 12.28 0.65
C PHE A 223 8.94 12.69 -0.53
N THR A 224 8.36 13.20 -1.61
CA THR A 224 9.10 13.89 -2.69
C THR A 224 9.11 15.40 -2.52
N GLY A 225 8.56 15.92 -1.41
CA GLY A 225 8.48 17.35 -1.14
C GLY A 225 7.42 18.09 -1.95
N LEU A 226 6.53 17.40 -2.68
CA LEU A 226 5.43 18.03 -3.39
C LEU A 226 4.30 18.43 -2.44
N PRO A 227 3.53 19.48 -2.75
CA PRO A 227 2.40 19.90 -1.94
C PRO A 227 1.28 18.84 -1.98
N LEU A 228 0.59 18.62 -0.85
CA LEU A 228 -0.47 17.61 -0.74
C LEU A 228 -1.68 17.90 -1.62
N ASP A 229 -1.95 19.17 -1.92
CA ASP A 229 -3.00 19.65 -2.82
C ASP A 229 -2.58 19.64 -4.31
N GLY A 230 -1.33 19.33 -4.60
CA GLY A 230 -0.72 19.29 -5.93
C GLY A 230 -0.74 17.92 -6.61
N PRO A 231 -0.01 17.79 -7.73
CA PRO A 231 0.10 16.55 -8.49
C PRO A 231 0.94 15.48 -7.80
N ASP A 232 0.67 14.23 -8.17
CA ASP A 232 1.53 13.09 -7.87
C ASP A 232 2.90 13.27 -8.55
N PRO A 233 4.04 12.85 -7.94
CA PRO A 233 5.34 12.93 -8.58
C PRO A 233 5.40 12.19 -9.93
N GLU A 234 4.62 11.13 -10.10
CA GLU A 234 4.49 10.37 -11.35
C GLU A 234 3.18 10.71 -12.11
N CYS A 235 2.71 11.94 -12.00
CA CYS A 235 1.53 12.41 -12.74
C CYS A 235 1.69 12.15 -14.25
N VAL A 236 0.70 11.49 -14.84
CA VAL A 236 0.71 11.08 -16.26
C VAL A 236 0.80 12.25 -17.25
N LEU A 237 0.48 13.47 -16.81
CA LEU A 237 0.64 14.71 -17.59
C LEU A 237 1.99 15.40 -17.33
N GLY A 238 2.90 14.80 -16.57
CA GLY A 238 4.21 15.35 -16.25
C GLY A 238 4.21 16.52 -15.26
N HIS A 239 3.08 16.89 -14.68
CA HIS A 239 3.02 18.03 -13.77
C HIS A 239 3.83 17.83 -12.49
N GLY A 240 3.90 16.59 -11.98
CA GLY A 240 4.70 16.25 -10.81
C GLY A 240 6.19 16.40 -11.10
N GLU A 241 6.67 15.79 -12.16
CA GLU A 241 8.05 15.87 -12.60
C GLU A 241 8.49 17.30 -12.91
N ALA A 242 7.65 18.08 -13.61
CA ALA A 242 7.92 19.48 -13.88
C ALA A 242 8.05 20.31 -12.60
N THR A 243 7.25 20.01 -11.56
CA THR A 243 7.33 20.68 -10.27
C THR A 243 8.61 20.30 -9.52
N LEU A 244 9.01 19.02 -9.54
CA LEU A 244 10.27 18.55 -8.93
C LEU A 244 11.48 19.21 -9.59
N THR A 245 11.56 19.21 -10.93
CA THR A 245 12.65 19.82 -11.69
C THR A 245 12.78 21.31 -11.43
N SER A 246 11.67 22.04 -11.32
CA SER A 246 11.69 23.49 -11.03
C SER A 246 12.19 23.79 -9.62
N ARG A 247 11.98 22.88 -8.67
CA ARG A 247 12.48 22.99 -7.28
C ARG A 247 13.97 22.71 -7.16
N ASP A 248 14.47 21.69 -7.88
CA ASP A 248 15.90 21.37 -7.89
C ASP A 248 16.74 22.53 -8.44
N ALA A 249 16.19 23.29 -9.39
CA ALA A 249 16.80 24.52 -9.89
C ALA A 249 16.81 25.67 -8.88
N GLY A 250 15.91 25.64 -7.87
CA GLY A 250 15.77 26.64 -6.82
C GLY A 250 16.35 26.27 -5.44
N GLY A 251 16.99 25.10 -5.33
CA GLY A 251 17.47 24.52 -4.06
C GLY A 251 16.47 23.49 -3.52
N ARG A 252 16.94 22.27 -3.25
CA ARG A 252 16.10 21.18 -2.71
C ARG A 252 15.43 21.63 -1.42
N ALA A 253 14.11 21.59 -1.39
CA ALA A 253 13.40 21.57 -0.13
C ALA A 253 13.82 20.27 0.60
N GLU A 254 14.27 20.40 1.84
CA GLU A 254 14.67 19.28 2.67
C GLU A 254 13.50 18.28 2.71
N VAL A 255 13.71 17.06 2.17
CA VAL A 255 12.73 15.99 2.29
C VAL A 255 12.57 15.71 3.78
N PRO A 256 11.35 15.79 4.33
CA PRO A 256 11.15 15.56 5.76
C PRO A 256 11.69 14.17 6.11
N ALA A 257 12.71 14.13 6.99
CA ALA A 257 13.21 12.88 7.51
C ALA A 257 12.06 12.14 8.22
N PRO A 258 11.96 10.80 8.08
CA PRO A 258 11.01 10.03 8.89
C PRO A 258 11.22 10.42 10.36
N SER A 259 10.13 10.69 11.10
CA SER A 259 10.23 11.10 12.49
C SER A 259 10.99 10.02 13.27
N GLN A 260 12.23 10.30 13.62
CA GLN A 260 13.12 9.36 14.34
C GLN A 260 12.64 9.09 15.78
N ASP A 261 11.56 9.72 16.21
CA ASP A 261 11.13 9.76 17.61
C ASP A 261 10.22 8.58 18.02
N HIS A 262 9.74 7.76 17.08
CA HIS A 262 8.92 6.58 17.43
C HIS A 262 9.67 5.57 18.29
N SER A 263 10.99 5.40 18.08
CA SER A 263 11.79 4.49 18.93
C SER A 263 12.07 5.07 20.33
N ARG A 264 12.00 6.40 20.50
CA ARG A 264 12.22 7.08 21.78
C ARG A 264 10.93 7.21 22.58
N ARG A 265 9.79 7.54 21.95
CA ARG A 265 8.47 7.59 22.62
C ARG A 265 8.07 6.23 23.18
N SER A 266 8.29 5.13 22.45
CA SER A 266 8.00 3.78 22.94
C SER A 266 8.84 3.36 24.14
N ARG A 267 10.03 3.95 24.35
CA ARG A 267 10.89 3.68 25.52
C ARG A 267 10.60 4.58 26.71
N ALA A 268 10.21 5.84 26.49
CA ALA A 268 9.94 6.79 27.56
C ALA A 268 8.65 6.48 28.34
N ASP A 269 7.58 6.06 27.64
CA ASP A 269 6.30 5.74 28.27
C ASP A 269 6.29 4.39 29.01
N HIS A 270 7.18 3.46 28.69
CA HIS A 270 7.34 2.21 29.45
C HIS A 270 8.05 2.41 30.80
N THR A 271 8.78 3.51 30.99
CA THR A 271 9.44 3.84 32.26
C THR A 271 8.55 4.63 33.22
N ALA A 272 7.46 5.23 32.75
CA ALA A 272 6.53 6.01 33.57
C ALA A 272 5.42 5.20 34.24
N LEU A 273 5.22 3.95 33.86
CA LEU A 273 4.23 3.04 34.46
C LEU A 273 4.91 1.98 35.31
N GLY A 274 5.32 2.34 36.53
CA GLY A 274 5.55 1.37 37.62
C GLY A 274 6.95 1.22 38.14
N ALA A 275 7.42 2.18 38.90
CA ALA A 275 8.38 1.95 39.97
C ALA A 275 7.62 1.63 41.25
N GLY A 276 7.14 0.40 41.41
CA GLY A 276 6.75 -0.18 42.69
C GLY A 276 7.92 -1.02 43.21
N PRO A 277 8.21 -1.04 44.51
CA PRO A 277 9.40 -1.68 45.05
C PRO A 277 9.31 -3.21 45.04
N GLY A 278 10.29 -3.85 44.45
CA GLY A 278 10.74 -5.18 44.80
C GLY A 278 9.91 -6.36 44.29
N ARG A 279 10.16 -6.78 43.04
CA ARG A 279 10.05 -8.19 42.64
C ARG A 279 10.97 -8.46 41.46
N THR A 280 11.91 -9.39 41.66
CA THR A 280 12.74 -10.02 40.63
C THR A 280 11.83 -10.83 39.70
N PRO A 281 11.79 -10.62 38.37
CA PRO A 281 10.96 -11.45 37.51
C PRO A 281 11.75 -12.64 36.98
N THR A 282 11.46 -13.80 37.47
CA THR A 282 11.63 -15.06 36.71
C THR A 282 10.54 -15.11 35.66
N ARG A 283 10.87 -14.74 34.44
CA ARG A 283 9.91 -14.71 33.32
C ARG A 283 9.84 -16.06 32.64
N THR A 284 8.95 -16.92 33.13
CA THR A 284 8.42 -18.02 32.32
C THR A 284 7.49 -17.42 31.28
N VAL A 285 7.85 -17.53 30.00
CA VAL A 285 6.97 -17.08 28.90
C VAL A 285 5.87 -18.11 28.74
N GLU A 286 4.74 -17.91 29.42
CA GLU A 286 3.51 -18.61 29.06
C GLU A 286 3.08 -18.14 27.67
N ARG A 287 3.01 -19.08 26.74
CA ARG A 287 2.43 -18.87 25.42
C ARG A 287 0.93 -18.67 25.60
N VAL A 288 0.46 -17.43 25.51
CA VAL A 288 -0.96 -17.15 25.38
C VAL A 288 -1.43 -17.72 24.04
N PRO A 289 -2.40 -18.63 24.00
CA PRO A 289 -2.94 -19.11 22.74
C PRO A 289 -3.62 -17.93 22.03
N VAL A 290 -3.14 -17.60 20.83
CA VAL A 290 -3.83 -16.66 19.95
C VAL A 290 -5.12 -17.35 19.50
N ALA A 291 -6.24 -16.93 20.04
CA ALA A 291 -7.54 -17.36 19.57
C ALA A 291 -7.73 -16.79 18.15
N LEU A 292 -7.64 -17.65 17.14
CA LEU A 292 -7.99 -17.32 15.77
C LEU A 292 -9.50 -17.02 15.73
N VAL A 293 -9.86 -15.76 15.51
CA VAL A 293 -11.25 -15.38 15.25
C VAL A 293 -11.64 -15.96 13.88
N PRO A 294 -12.61 -16.88 13.79
CA PRO A 294 -13.02 -17.43 12.51
C PRO A 294 -13.60 -16.33 11.62
N ARG A 295 -13.16 -16.27 10.35
CA ARG A 295 -13.82 -15.45 9.32
C ARG A 295 -15.29 -15.82 9.28
N ARG A 296 -16.17 -14.84 9.32
CA ARG A 296 -17.59 -15.05 8.99
C ARG A 296 -17.65 -15.52 7.54
N PRO A 297 -18.45 -16.56 7.22
CA PRO A 297 -18.66 -16.93 5.82
C PRO A 297 -19.26 -15.73 5.08
N ASP A 298 -18.80 -15.52 3.85
CA ASP A 298 -19.30 -14.49 2.96
C ASP A 298 -20.82 -14.56 2.93
N ARG A 299 -21.49 -13.47 3.34
CA ARG A 299 -22.90 -13.30 3.02
C ARG A 299 -22.96 -13.12 1.52
N ALA A 300 -23.51 -14.12 0.82
CA ALA A 300 -23.95 -13.97 -0.55
C ALA A 300 -24.74 -12.65 -0.64
N CYS A 301 -24.33 -11.76 -1.53
CA CYS A 301 -25.12 -10.61 -1.88
C CYS A 301 -26.46 -11.13 -2.42
N ASP A 302 -27.53 -10.87 -1.67
CA ASP A 302 -28.88 -11.13 -2.08
C ASP A 302 -29.20 -10.20 -3.25
N GLU A 303 -29.15 -10.74 -4.46
CA GLU A 303 -29.59 -10.06 -5.67
C GLU A 303 -31.13 -10.00 -5.67
N SER A 304 -31.68 -9.03 -4.95
CA SER A 304 -33.08 -8.67 -5.14
C SER A 304 -33.20 -7.73 -6.35
N PRO A 305 -33.94 -8.09 -7.39
CA PRO A 305 -34.11 -7.24 -8.55
C PRO A 305 -34.95 -6.01 -8.20
N LEU A 306 -34.37 -4.83 -8.39
CA LEU A 306 -35.10 -3.55 -8.39
C LEU A 306 -36.02 -3.49 -9.62
N THR A 307 -37.17 -4.14 -9.56
CA THR A 307 -38.30 -3.91 -10.46
C THR A 307 -39.20 -2.83 -9.84
N GLY A 308 -39.29 -1.68 -10.48
CA GLY A 308 -40.33 -0.72 -10.20
C GLY A 308 -39.99 0.76 -10.27
N LEU A 309 -39.56 1.23 -11.43
CA LEU A 309 -39.73 2.66 -11.77
C LEU A 309 -40.59 2.75 -13.04
N ARG A 310 -41.89 2.94 -12.85
CA ARG A 310 -42.83 3.26 -13.90
C ARG A 310 -42.56 4.68 -14.40
N THR A 311 -42.22 4.78 -15.66
CA THR A 311 -42.27 6.03 -16.42
C THR A 311 -43.71 6.48 -16.60
N ALA A 312 -44.07 7.60 -16.02
CA ALA A 312 -45.30 8.34 -16.36
C ALA A 312 -44.95 9.37 -17.45
N HIS A 313 -45.22 9.02 -18.70
CA HIS A 313 -45.41 10.02 -19.75
C HIS A 313 -46.92 10.24 -19.92
N GLY A 314 -47.42 11.45 -19.59
CA GLY A 314 -48.70 11.95 -19.97
C GLY A 314 -48.52 13.08 -20.99
N PRO A 315 -49.40 13.23 -22.01
CA PRO A 315 -49.21 14.14 -23.12
C PRO A 315 -49.83 15.51 -22.86
N ARG A 316 -49.09 16.58 -23.26
CA ARG A 316 -49.57 17.75 -24.04
C ARG A 316 -48.41 18.66 -24.39
#